data_36d1bc03ba66232265e872dc47c73d30
#
_entry.id   36d1bc03ba66232265e872dc47c73d30
#
_cell.length_a   1.000
_cell.length_b   1.000
_cell.length_c   1.000
_cell.angle_alpha   90.00
_cell.angle_beta   90.00
_cell.angle_gamma   90.00
#
_symmetry.space_group_name_H-M   'P 1'
#
loop_
_entity.id
_entity.type
_entity.pdbx_description
1 polymer ?
#
loop_
_entity_poly.entity_id
_entity_poly.type
_entity_poly.pdbx_seq_one_letter_code
_entity_poly.pdbx_strand_id
1 'polypeptide(L)'
;MQATRQEILDYIRRHGEATVRDLGDLLRLTATGIRQHLTILERDGLVTVRETRGRIGRPALVYSLTASGDALFPSRYDELSNLLLDEIRAIAGTKGLQSVLMRVAERSADPYEARLHDLPLFERVEEASQIIQERGCVADARHNGPDEYLINQYTCPFPNVARNHSGVCALEVEFVRRLTGGDARLVRSLLRGDKCCTYRIRPVA
;
A
#
# COMPACT_ATOMS: atom_id res chain seq x y z
N MET A 1 1.54 17.42 11.72
CA MET A 1 0.92 18.37 10.77
C MET A 1 0.40 19.56 11.57
N GLN A 2 0.45 20.80 11.07
CA GLN A 2 -0.13 21.95 11.79
C GLN A 2 -1.67 21.80 11.86
N ALA A 3 -2.28 22.19 13.01
CA ALA A 3 -3.72 22.06 13.24
C ALA A 3 -4.57 22.64 12.07
N THR A 4 -4.22 23.85 11.61
CA THR A 4 -4.92 24.52 10.51
C THR A 4 -4.94 23.70 9.20
N ARG A 5 -3.84 23.02 8.85
CA ARG A 5 -3.81 22.17 7.65
C ARG A 5 -4.68 20.92 7.79
N GLN A 6 -4.76 20.37 9.00
CA GLN A 6 -5.70 19.27 9.27
C GLN A 6 -7.15 19.74 9.12
N GLU A 7 -7.51 20.91 9.66
CA GLU A 7 -8.87 21.45 9.54
C GLU A 7 -9.27 21.73 8.08
N ILE A 8 -8.31 22.16 7.23
CA ILE A 8 -8.53 22.30 5.78
C ILE A 8 -8.82 20.95 5.13
N LEU A 9 -8.01 19.93 5.41
CA LEU A 9 -8.23 18.58 4.88
C LEU A 9 -9.57 18.00 5.36
N ASP A 10 -9.91 18.17 6.64
CA ASP A 10 -11.17 17.73 7.24
C ASP A 10 -12.38 18.41 6.58
N TYR A 11 -12.28 19.71 6.27
CA TYR A 11 -13.32 20.43 5.54
C TYR A 11 -13.50 19.87 4.13
N ILE A 12 -12.40 19.74 3.37
CA ILE A 12 -12.44 19.21 2.01
C ILE A 12 -13.02 17.77 2.03
N ARG A 13 -12.62 16.95 3.01
CA ARG A 13 -13.16 15.58 3.18
C ARG A 13 -14.66 15.56 3.35
N ARG A 14 -15.22 16.49 4.14
CA ARG A 14 -16.68 16.56 4.42
C ARG A 14 -17.49 17.06 3.24
N HIS A 15 -16.92 18.02 2.46
CA HIS A 15 -17.67 18.74 1.42
C HIS A 15 -17.29 18.30 0.00
N GLY A 16 -16.29 17.39 -0.14
CA GLY A 16 -15.73 16.95 -1.42
C GLY A 16 -14.73 17.94 -2.02
N GLU A 17 -14.97 19.24 -1.89
CA GLU A 17 -14.15 20.32 -2.41
C GLU A 17 -14.31 21.61 -1.59
N ALA A 18 -13.35 22.53 -1.75
CA ALA A 18 -13.39 23.83 -1.09
C ALA A 18 -12.74 24.92 -1.95
N THR A 19 -13.24 26.15 -1.81
CA THR A 19 -12.56 27.37 -2.31
C THR A 19 -11.77 28.05 -1.20
N VAL A 20 -10.87 28.97 -1.57
CA VAL A 20 -10.17 29.84 -0.59
C VAL A 20 -11.14 30.61 0.29
N ARG A 21 -12.31 31.00 -0.24
CA ARG A 21 -13.36 31.73 0.50
C ARG A 21 -13.96 30.82 1.56
N ASP A 22 -14.41 29.63 1.21
CA ASP A 22 -15.03 28.69 2.15
C ASP A 22 -14.12 28.41 3.34
N LEU A 23 -12.84 28.19 3.07
CA LEU A 23 -11.82 27.92 4.09
C LEU A 23 -11.49 29.17 4.91
N GLY A 24 -11.50 30.35 4.29
CA GLY A 24 -11.30 31.64 4.98
C GLY A 24 -12.43 31.92 5.98
N ASP A 25 -13.67 31.70 5.56
CA ASP A 25 -14.86 31.88 6.39
C ASP A 25 -14.87 30.89 7.57
N LEU A 26 -14.53 29.63 7.33
CA LEU A 26 -14.43 28.58 8.35
C LEU A 26 -13.36 28.89 9.41
N LEU A 27 -12.13 29.16 8.95
CA LEU A 27 -10.94 29.24 9.82
C LEU A 27 -10.68 30.65 10.34
N ARG A 28 -11.46 31.64 9.90
CA ARG A 28 -11.28 33.06 10.19
C ARG A 28 -9.88 33.57 9.84
N LEU A 29 -9.36 33.07 8.72
CA LEU A 29 -8.05 33.42 8.18
C LEU A 29 -8.19 34.25 6.92
N THR A 30 -7.15 35.07 6.64
CA THR A 30 -7.09 35.83 5.39
C THR A 30 -6.91 34.91 4.19
N ALA A 31 -7.39 35.35 3.03
CA ALA A 31 -7.21 34.60 1.77
C ALA A 31 -5.73 34.30 1.47
N THR A 32 -4.81 35.18 1.86
CA THR A 32 -3.36 34.95 1.71
C THR A 32 -2.88 33.83 2.63
N GLY A 33 -3.32 33.80 3.90
CA GLY A 33 -2.97 32.73 4.84
C GLY A 33 -3.50 31.37 4.37
N ILE A 34 -4.75 31.31 3.90
CA ILE A 34 -5.31 30.07 3.34
C ILE A 34 -4.51 29.60 2.11
N ARG A 35 -4.15 30.51 1.18
CA ARG A 35 -3.36 30.12 0.01
C ARG A 35 -1.99 29.54 0.40
N GLN A 36 -1.33 30.09 1.42
CA GLN A 36 -0.06 29.54 1.91
C GLN A 36 -0.22 28.08 2.39
N HIS A 37 -1.27 27.79 3.15
CA HIS A 37 -1.54 26.43 3.60
C HIS A 37 -1.88 25.50 2.44
N LEU A 38 -2.71 25.95 1.48
CA LEU A 38 -3.08 25.15 0.30
C LEU A 38 -1.87 24.88 -0.61
N THR A 39 -0.97 25.86 -0.81
CA THR A 39 0.28 25.66 -1.58
C THR A 39 1.17 24.60 -0.93
N ILE A 40 1.24 24.54 0.40
CA ILE A 40 2.00 23.49 1.10
C ILE A 40 1.32 22.13 0.90
N LEU A 41 0.00 22.05 1.08
CA LEU A 41 -0.75 20.79 0.89
C LEU A 41 -0.69 20.29 -0.55
N GLU A 42 -0.69 21.18 -1.53
CA GLU A 42 -0.55 20.85 -2.96
C GLU A 42 0.87 20.35 -3.27
N ARG A 43 1.91 21.06 -2.77
CA ARG A 43 3.30 20.62 -2.88
C ARG A 43 3.53 19.24 -2.25
N ASP A 44 2.90 19.00 -1.11
CA ASP A 44 2.99 17.73 -0.39
C ASP A 44 2.09 16.64 -1.05
N GLY A 45 1.42 16.96 -2.16
CA GLY A 45 0.59 16.03 -2.95
C GLY A 45 -0.70 15.60 -2.27
N LEU A 46 -1.17 16.34 -1.25
CA LEU A 46 -2.37 15.99 -0.47
C LEU A 46 -3.66 16.58 -1.03
N VAL A 47 -3.57 17.71 -1.74
CA VAL A 47 -4.68 18.33 -2.45
C VAL A 47 -4.31 18.58 -3.90
N THR A 48 -5.32 18.63 -4.75
CA THR A 48 -5.22 19.08 -6.15
C THR A 48 -6.13 20.27 -6.37
N VAL A 49 -5.80 21.11 -7.34
CA VAL A 49 -6.56 22.31 -7.67
C VAL A 49 -7.08 22.23 -9.10
N ARG A 50 -8.30 22.70 -9.30
CA ARG A 50 -8.90 22.89 -10.61
C ARG A 50 -9.58 24.25 -10.71
N GLU A 51 -9.62 24.81 -11.90
CA GLU A 51 -10.39 26.01 -12.18
C GLU A 51 -11.85 25.65 -12.49
N THR A 52 -12.78 26.37 -11.86
CA THR A 52 -14.19 26.29 -12.21
C THR A 52 -14.63 27.59 -12.86
N ARG A 53 -15.20 27.50 -14.08
CA ARG A 53 -15.82 28.65 -14.74
C ARG A 53 -17.20 28.89 -14.13
N GLY A 54 -17.32 29.95 -13.34
CA GLY A 54 -18.63 30.48 -12.94
C GLY A 54 -19.37 31.10 -14.13
N ARG A 55 -20.69 31.26 -14.03
CA ARG A 55 -21.52 31.92 -15.06
C ARG A 55 -21.09 33.37 -15.34
N ILE A 56 -20.59 34.10 -14.36
CA ILE A 56 -20.13 35.49 -14.44
C ILE A 56 -18.98 35.66 -13.42
N GLY A 57 -17.82 36.22 -13.86
CA GLY A 57 -16.69 36.57 -12.98
C GLY A 57 -15.40 35.80 -13.26
N ARG A 58 -14.38 36.05 -12.44
CA ARG A 58 -13.08 35.37 -12.52
C ARG A 58 -13.23 33.89 -12.13
N PRO A 59 -12.61 32.96 -12.86
CA PRO A 59 -12.61 31.55 -12.49
C PRO A 59 -12.21 31.35 -11.04
N ALA A 60 -12.96 30.53 -10.30
CA ALA A 60 -12.62 30.18 -8.93
C ALA A 60 -11.72 28.96 -8.92
N LEU A 61 -10.69 28.97 -8.08
CA LEU A 61 -9.87 27.81 -7.79
C LEU A 61 -10.59 26.95 -6.72
N VAL A 62 -10.77 25.69 -7.04
CA VAL A 62 -11.43 24.69 -6.21
C VAL A 62 -10.42 23.60 -5.89
N TYR A 63 -10.30 23.29 -4.63
CA TYR A 63 -9.35 22.32 -4.09
C TYR A 63 -10.07 21.06 -3.65
N SER A 64 -9.55 19.89 -4.01
CA SER A 64 -10.04 18.57 -3.58
C SER A 64 -8.90 17.71 -3.09
N LEU A 65 -9.22 16.65 -2.30
CA LEU A 65 -8.21 15.72 -1.85
C LEU A 65 -7.68 14.89 -3.03
N THR A 66 -6.41 14.56 -2.98
CA THR A 66 -5.82 13.49 -3.79
C THR A 66 -6.03 12.14 -3.10
N ALA A 67 -5.69 11.03 -3.77
CA ALA A 67 -5.65 9.72 -3.13
C ALA A 67 -4.72 9.69 -1.89
N SER A 68 -3.57 10.40 -1.97
CA SER A 68 -2.65 10.54 -0.83
C SER A 68 -3.24 11.38 0.31
N GLY A 69 -4.03 12.42 -0.02
CA GLY A 69 -4.75 13.21 0.98
C GLY A 69 -5.85 12.41 1.65
N ASP A 70 -6.60 11.61 0.88
CA ASP A 70 -7.61 10.69 1.40
C ASP A 70 -7.01 9.62 2.33
N ALA A 71 -5.82 9.10 2.00
CA ALA A 71 -5.12 8.09 2.80
C ALA A 71 -4.66 8.59 4.19
N LEU A 72 -4.66 9.91 4.45
CA LEU A 72 -4.37 10.46 5.78
C LEU A 72 -5.52 10.24 6.78
N PHE A 73 -6.73 9.97 6.28
CA PHE A 73 -7.88 9.71 7.15
C PHE A 73 -7.86 8.25 7.63
N PRO A 74 -8.19 8.00 8.91
CA PRO A 74 -8.18 6.66 9.45
C PRO A 74 -9.08 5.71 8.64
N SER A 75 -8.52 4.59 8.25
CA SER A 75 -9.27 3.45 7.69
C SER A 75 -9.21 2.28 8.66
N ARG A 76 -10.28 1.47 8.70
CA ARG A 76 -10.36 0.28 9.56
C ARG A 76 -10.24 -1.01 8.74
N TYR A 77 -9.51 -0.96 7.61
CA TYR A 77 -9.34 -2.13 6.75
C TYR A 77 -8.63 -3.29 7.47
N ASP A 78 -7.65 -2.98 8.33
CA ASP A 78 -6.95 -3.99 9.11
C ASP A 78 -7.90 -4.70 10.08
N GLU A 79 -8.79 -3.94 10.74
CA GLU A 79 -9.79 -4.50 11.65
C GLU A 79 -10.78 -5.38 10.90
N LEU A 80 -11.33 -4.89 9.79
CA LEU A 80 -12.23 -5.69 8.95
C LEU A 80 -11.53 -6.96 8.44
N SER A 81 -10.26 -6.86 8.01
CA SER A 81 -9.49 -8.01 7.55
C SER A 81 -9.31 -9.05 8.66
N ASN A 82 -8.97 -8.60 9.88
CA ASN A 82 -8.83 -9.48 11.03
C ASN A 82 -10.15 -10.22 11.33
N LEU A 83 -11.27 -9.50 11.39
CA LEU A 83 -12.59 -10.08 11.61
C LEU A 83 -12.95 -11.11 10.52
N LEU A 84 -12.72 -10.78 9.25
CA LEU A 84 -12.99 -11.71 8.15
C LEU A 84 -12.14 -12.99 8.24
N LEU A 85 -10.85 -12.88 8.59
CA LEU A 85 -9.98 -14.03 8.76
C LEU A 85 -10.38 -14.88 9.98
N ASP A 86 -10.84 -14.26 11.07
CA ASP A 86 -11.38 -14.97 12.22
C ASP A 86 -12.65 -15.74 11.86
N GLU A 87 -13.59 -15.12 11.13
CA GLU A 87 -14.82 -15.80 10.69
C GLU A 87 -14.53 -16.93 9.69
N ILE A 88 -13.62 -16.72 8.73
CA ILE A 88 -13.19 -17.80 7.83
C ILE A 88 -12.62 -18.97 8.62
N ARG A 89 -11.80 -18.70 9.63
CA ARG A 89 -11.23 -19.73 10.51
C ARG A 89 -12.31 -20.44 11.32
N ALA A 90 -13.31 -19.72 11.81
CA ALA A 90 -14.43 -20.29 12.57
C ALA A 90 -15.30 -21.21 11.70
N ILE A 91 -15.58 -20.81 10.47
CA ILE A 91 -16.45 -21.56 9.53
C ILE A 91 -15.72 -22.76 8.90
N ALA A 92 -14.51 -22.54 8.39
CA ALA A 92 -13.77 -23.51 7.55
C ALA A 92 -12.57 -24.16 8.26
N GLY A 93 -12.31 -23.80 9.51
CA GLY A 93 -11.15 -24.27 10.27
C GLY A 93 -9.82 -23.72 9.75
N THR A 94 -8.73 -24.13 10.41
CA THR A 94 -7.37 -23.67 10.06
C THR A 94 -6.98 -24.06 8.63
N LYS A 95 -7.32 -25.26 8.18
CA LYS A 95 -7.02 -25.73 6.82
C LYS A 95 -7.79 -24.95 5.77
N GLY A 96 -9.06 -24.63 6.03
CA GLY A 96 -9.88 -23.81 5.14
C GLY A 96 -9.30 -22.38 5.02
N LEU A 97 -8.92 -21.76 6.13
CA LEU A 97 -8.25 -20.46 6.11
C LEU A 97 -6.95 -20.50 5.29
N GLN A 98 -6.11 -21.52 5.50
CA GLN A 98 -4.88 -21.69 4.70
C GLN A 98 -5.19 -21.79 3.20
N SER A 99 -6.18 -22.59 2.82
CA SER A 99 -6.60 -22.72 1.42
C SER A 99 -7.04 -21.39 0.81
N VAL A 100 -7.80 -20.59 1.56
CA VAL A 100 -8.21 -19.24 1.13
C VAL A 100 -7.00 -18.35 0.93
N LEU A 101 -6.07 -18.31 1.89
CA LEU A 101 -4.86 -17.48 1.80
C LEU A 101 -3.98 -17.85 0.60
N MET A 102 -3.83 -19.16 0.30
CA MET A 102 -3.07 -19.60 -0.89
C MET A 102 -3.75 -19.14 -2.19
N ARG A 103 -5.07 -19.22 -2.29
CA ARG A 103 -5.82 -18.71 -3.45
C ARG A 103 -5.72 -17.19 -3.58
N VAL A 104 -5.67 -16.46 -2.46
CA VAL A 104 -5.44 -15.01 -2.47
C VAL A 104 -4.05 -14.69 -3.01
N ALA A 105 -3.01 -15.45 -2.59
CA ALA A 105 -1.66 -15.29 -3.11
C ALA A 105 -1.59 -15.52 -4.63
N GLU A 106 -2.22 -16.61 -5.12
CA GLU A 106 -2.34 -16.93 -6.54
C GLU A 106 -2.98 -15.76 -7.31
N ARG A 107 -4.19 -15.35 -6.94
CA ARG A 107 -4.90 -14.25 -7.59
C ARG A 107 -4.16 -12.91 -7.51
N SER A 108 -3.33 -12.72 -6.49
CA SER A 108 -2.49 -11.53 -6.36
C SER A 108 -1.30 -11.55 -7.30
N ALA A 109 -0.84 -12.72 -7.73
CA ALA A 109 0.25 -12.89 -8.68
C ALA A 109 -0.22 -12.85 -10.15
N ASP A 110 -1.47 -13.25 -10.44
CA ASP A 110 -2.03 -13.33 -11.80
C ASP A 110 -1.77 -12.09 -12.68
N PRO A 111 -1.94 -10.83 -12.18
CA PRO A 111 -1.72 -9.64 -13.00
C PRO A 111 -0.28 -9.47 -13.52
N TYR A 112 0.67 -10.16 -12.92
CA TYR A 112 2.10 -10.05 -13.23
C TYR A 112 2.62 -11.19 -14.13
N GLU A 113 1.78 -12.17 -14.46
CA GLU A 113 2.18 -13.35 -15.22
C GLU A 113 2.85 -12.99 -16.56
N ALA A 114 2.27 -12.03 -17.29
CA ALA A 114 2.82 -11.57 -18.58
C ALA A 114 4.21 -10.93 -18.45
N ARG A 115 4.53 -10.31 -17.32
CA ARG A 115 5.85 -9.70 -17.06
C ARG A 115 6.93 -10.74 -16.76
N LEU A 116 6.51 -11.92 -16.29
CA LEU A 116 7.38 -12.99 -15.81
C LEU A 116 7.55 -14.12 -16.81
N HIS A 117 6.72 -14.10 -17.88
CA HIS A 117 6.77 -15.12 -18.92
C HIS A 117 8.16 -15.16 -19.58
N ASP A 118 8.66 -16.38 -19.82
CA ASP A 118 9.95 -16.67 -20.47
C ASP A 118 11.21 -16.07 -19.80
N LEU A 119 11.11 -15.44 -18.63
CA LEU A 119 12.28 -14.96 -17.90
C LEU A 119 13.00 -16.12 -17.17
N PRO A 120 14.35 -16.18 -17.21
CA PRO A 120 15.10 -17.08 -16.37
C PRO A 120 14.96 -16.71 -14.88
N LEU A 121 15.24 -17.67 -13.98
CA LEU A 121 14.97 -17.53 -12.55
C LEU A 121 15.56 -16.24 -11.95
N PHE A 122 16.79 -15.87 -12.32
CA PHE A 122 17.44 -14.70 -11.75
C PHE A 122 16.72 -13.39 -12.14
N GLU A 123 16.28 -13.27 -13.40
CA GLU A 123 15.50 -12.11 -13.87
C GLU A 123 14.10 -12.08 -13.23
N ARG A 124 13.48 -13.24 -13.04
CA ARG A 124 12.20 -13.32 -12.29
C ARG A 124 12.33 -12.89 -10.84
N VAL A 125 13.46 -13.16 -10.19
CA VAL A 125 13.73 -12.71 -8.81
C VAL A 125 13.90 -11.19 -8.75
N GLU A 126 14.61 -10.59 -9.70
CA GLU A 126 14.75 -9.14 -9.79
C GLU A 126 13.39 -8.49 -10.07
N GLU A 127 12.64 -8.99 -11.05
CA GLU A 127 11.32 -8.51 -11.39
C GLU A 127 10.32 -8.67 -10.23
N ALA A 128 10.36 -9.79 -9.50
CA ALA A 128 9.56 -10.00 -8.30
C ALA A 128 9.87 -8.95 -7.21
N SER A 129 11.15 -8.58 -7.05
CA SER A 129 11.54 -7.51 -6.13
C SER A 129 10.97 -6.15 -6.56
N GLN A 130 10.95 -5.84 -7.85
CA GLN A 130 10.35 -4.62 -8.39
C GLN A 130 8.83 -4.60 -8.18
N ILE A 131 8.15 -5.71 -8.45
CA ILE A 131 6.71 -5.86 -8.21
C ILE A 131 6.37 -5.61 -6.72
N ILE A 132 7.18 -6.13 -5.80
CA ILE A 132 7.02 -5.91 -4.36
C ILE A 132 7.19 -4.42 -4.03
N GLN A 133 8.13 -3.71 -4.69
CA GLN A 133 8.32 -2.26 -4.50
C GLN A 133 7.12 -1.46 -5.07
N GLU A 134 6.63 -1.80 -6.25
CA GLU A 134 5.44 -1.18 -6.86
C GLU A 134 4.19 -1.32 -5.98
N ARG A 135 4.12 -2.39 -5.18
CA ARG A 135 3.07 -2.60 -4.17
C ARG A 135 3.29 -1.83 -2.86
N GLY A 136 4.24 -0.90 -2.84
CA GLY A 136 4.50 0.01 -1.73
C GLY A 136 5.43 -0.55 -0.64
N CYS A 137 6.09 -1.69 -0.88
CA CYS A 137 7.08 -2.23 0.05
C CYS A 137 8.49 -1.74 -0.30
N VAL A 138 9.36 -1.69 0.69
CA VAL A 138 10.81 -1.50 0.47
C VAL A 138 11.43 -2.88 0.36
N ALA A 139 12.04 -3.20 -0.77
CA ALA A 139 12.64 -4.51 -1.02
C ALA A 139 13.89 -4.41 -1.88
N ASP A 140 14.78 -5.40 -1.79
CA ASP A 140 15.89 -5.63 -2.71
C ASP A 140 16.03 -7.11 -3.03
N ALA A 141 16.63 -7.41 -4.19
CA ALA A 141 17.02 -8.75 -4.60
C ALA A 141 18.56 -8.89 -4.56
N ARG A 142 19.04 -10.08 -4.23
CA ARG A 142 20.49 -10.39 -4.17
C ARG A 142 20.78 -11.81 -4.61
N HIS A 143 21.92 -11.99 -5.28
CA HIS A 143 22.55 -13.28 -5.47
C HIS A 143 23.20 -13.77 -4.17
N ASN A 144 23.01 -15.04 -3.82
CA ASN A 144 23.60 -15.64 -2.62
C ASN A 144 24.30 -16.99 -2.96
N GLY A 145 24.90 -17.09 -4.13
CA GLY A 145 25.54 -18.29 -4.63
C GLY A 145 25.03 -18.71 -5.99
N PRO A 146 25.55 -19.79 -6.59
CA PRO A 146 25.26 -20.16 -7.98
C PRO A 146 23.75 -20.46 -8.24
N ASP A 147 23.07 -21.03 -7.27
CA ASP A 147 21.64 -21.45 -7.41
C ASP A 147 20.77 -20.95 -6.26
N GLU A 148 21.18 -19.86 -5.60
CA GLU A 148 20.41 -19.29 -4.49
C GLU A 148 20.30 -17.79 -4.63
N TYR A 149 19.07 -17.29 -4.46
CA TYR A 149 18.71 -15.89 -4.51
C TYR A 149 17.98 -15.49 -3.24
N LEU A 150 18.12 -14.24 -2.85
CA LEU A 150 17.41 -13.66 -1.71
C LEU A 150 16.59 -12.45 -2.17
N ILE A 151 15.37 -12.36 -1.71
CA ILE A 151 14.60 -11.12 -1.70
C ILE A 151 14.48 -10.69 -0.24
N ASN A 152 14.98 -9.50 0.08
CA ASN A 152 14.81 -8.87 1.38
C ASN A 152 13.69 -7.83 1.29
N GLN A 153 12.68 -7.96 2.12
CA GLN A 153 11.56 -7.04 2.21
C GLN A 153 11.58 -6.37 3.58
N TYR A 154 11.83 -5.06 3.62
CA TYR A 154 12.04 -4.28 4.84
C TYR A 154 10.76 -3.74 5.45
N THR A 155 9.67 -3.73 4.71
CA THR A 155 8.35 -3.32 5.17
C THR A 155 7.33 -4.44 4.95
N CYS A 156 6.51 -4.72 5.98
CA CYS A 156 5.42 -5.69 5.84
C CYS A 156 4.20 -5.00 5.17
N PRO A 157 3.59 -5.57 4.12
CA PRO A 157 2.38 -5.00 3.52
C PRO A 157 1.16 -5.12 4.42
N PHE A 158 1.16 -6.07 5.38
CA PHE A 158 0.03 -6.37 6.25
C PHE A 158 0.40 -6.41 7.74
N PRO A 159 1.08 -5.38 8.32
CA PRO A 159 1.72 -5.52 9.63
C PRO A 159 0.72 -5.79 10.77
N ASN A 160 -0.45 -5.17 10.73
CA ASN A 160 -1.47 -5.31 11.77
C ASN A 160 -2.27 -6.61 11.63
N VAL A 161 -2.41 -7.13 10.40
CA VAL A 161 -3.09 -8.41 10.15
C VAL A 161 -2.16 -9.57 10.48
N ALA A 162 -0.89 -9.50 10.07
CA ALA A 162 0.08 -10.56 10.26
C ALA A 162 0.37 -10.85 11.76
N ARG A 163 0.26 -9.85 12.63
CA ARG A 163 0.39 -10.04 14.10
C ARG A 163 -0.69 -10.95 14.69
N ASN A 164 -1.91 -10.89 14.15
CA ASN A 164 -3.05 -11.67 14.62
C ASN A 164 -3.18 -12.99 13.84
N HIS A 165 -2.80 -12.98 12.58
CA HIS A 165 -2.93 -14.09 11.63
C HIS A 165 -1.60 -14.36 10.92
N SER A 166 -0.70 -15.13 11.57
CA SER A 166 0.62 -15.48 11.02
C SER A 166 0.55 -16.24 9.68
N GLY A 167 -0.60 -16.83 9.34
CA GLY A 167 -0.85 -17.43 8.04
C GLY A 167 -0.69 -16.47 6.86
N VAL A 168 -0.81 -15.16 7.09
CA VAL A 168 -0.55 -14.12 6.06
C VAL A 168 0.92 -14.10 5.63
N CYS A 169 1.86 -14.52 6.49
CA CYS A 169 3.26 -14.70 6.07
C CYS A 169 3.41 -15.86 5.06
N ALA A 170 2.60 -16.91 5.18
CA ALA A 170 2.60 -18.01 4.22
C ALA A 170 1.99 -17.58 2.87
N LEU A 171 0.98 -16.67 2.89
CA LEU A 171 0.47 -16.02 1.68
C LEU A 171 1.59 -15.28 0.95
N GLU A 172 2.38 -14.46 1.64
CA GLU A 172 3.50 -13.72 1.04
C GLU A 172 4.58 -14.66 0.48
N VAL A 173 4.89 -15.77 1.16
CA VAL A 173 5.81 -16.80 0.63
C VAL A 173 5.28 -17.40 -0.66
N GLU A 174 3.98 -17.74 -0.71
CA GLU A 174 3.35 -18.27 -1.91
C GLU A 174 3.31 -17.25 -3.05
N PHE A 175 3.04 -15.98 -2.73
CA PHE A 175 3.11 -14.89 -3.70
C PHE A 175 4.51 -14.79 -4.33
N VAL A 176 5.57 -14.76 -3.51
CA VAL A 176 6.96 -14.76 -4.01
C VAL A 176 7.27 -16.01 -4.84
N ARG A 177 6.78 -17.18 -4.42
CA ARG A 177 6.94 -18.43 -5.18
C ARG A 177 6.28 -18.34 -6.56
N ARG A 178 5.07 -17.78 -6.65
CA ARG A 178 4.37 -17.60 -7.93
C ARG A 178 5.11 -16.64 -8.85
N LEU A 179 5.59 -15.51 -8.32
CA LEU A 179 6.36 -14.55 -9.10
C LEU A 179 7.66 -15.15 -9.63
N THR A 180 8.42 -15.82 -8.77
CA THR A 180 9.76 -16.30 -9.14
C THR A 180 9.72 -17.64 -9.89
N GLY A 181 8.69 -18.47 -9.65
CA GLY A 181 8.65 -19.85 -10.15
C GLY A 181 9.66 -20.78 -9.46
N GLY A 182 10.39 -20.28 -8.44
CA GLY A 182 11.37 -21.05 -7.65
C GLY A 182 10.79 -21.60 -6.33
N ASP A 183 11.54 -22.47 -5.64
CA ASP A 183 11.25 -22.87 -4.26
C ASP A 183 11.59 -21.72 -3.31
N ALA A 184 10.60 -20.92 -2.94
CA ALA A 184 10.76 -19.79 -2.03
C ALA A 184 10.45 -20.19 -0.59
N ARG A 185 11.31 -19.78 0.35
CA ARG A 185 11.14 -20.02 1.81
C ARG A 185 11.48 -18.78 2.62
N LEU A 186 10.65 -18.46 3.59
CA LEU A 186 10.90 -17.37 4.53
C LEU A 186 11.94 -17.80 5.58
N VAL A 187 13.15 -17.24 5.52
CA VAL A 187 14.28 -17.58 6.42
C VAL A 187 14.46 -16.55 7.54
N ARG A 188 14.02 -15.29 7.34
CA ARG A 188 13.96 -14.21 8.35
C ARG A 188 12.59 -13.55 8.30
N SER A 189 12.10 -13.04 9.42
CA SER A 189 10.77 -12.44 9.49
C SER A 189 10.72 -11.26 10.47
N LEU A 190 10.16 -10.14 10.00
CA LEU A 190 9.84 -8.98 10.83
C LEU A 190 8.98 -9.36 12.07
N LEU A 191 8.08 -10.33 11.94
CA LEU A 191 7.28 -10.83 13.07
C LEU A 191 8.11 -11.54 14.14
N ARG A 192 9.28 -12.08 13.79
CA ARG A 192 10.22 -12.72 14.73
C ARG A 192 11.27 -11.76 15.27
N GLY A 193 11.16 -10.46 14.93
CA GLY A 193 12.09 -9.43 15.36
C GLY A 193 13.32 -9.25 14.46
N ASP A 194 13.37 -9.89 13.29
CA ASP A 194 14.42 -9.65 12.30
C ASP A 194 14.25 -8.25 11.68
N LYS A 195 15.32 -7.72 11.07
CA LYS A 195 15.31 -6.39 10.41
C LYS A 195 14.50 -6.35 9.11
N CYS A 196 14.25 -7.50 8.50
CA CYS A 196 13.48 -7.66 7.26
C CYS A 196 12.91 -9.08 7.18
N CYS A 197 11.90 -9.27 6.33
CA CYS A 197 11.56 -10.59 5.83
C CYS A 197 12.55 -10.95 4.72
N THR A 198 13.20 -12.12 4.82
CA THR A 198 14.12 -12.62 3.79
C THR A 198 13.53 -13.88 3.19
N TYR A 199 13.22 -13.84 1.92
CA TYR A 199 12.81 -15.00 1.12
C TYR A 199 14.04 -15.57 0.43
N ARG A 200 14.35 -16.83 0.71
CA ARG A 200 15.38 -17.60 0.01
C ARG A 200 14.73 -18.36 -1.13
N ILE A 201 15.24 -18.18 -2.35
CA ILE A 201 14.69 -18.75 -3.57
C ILE A 201 15.75 -19.65 -4.20
N ARG A 202 15.35 -20.85 -4.60
CA ARG A 202 16.17 -21.82 -5.33
C ARG A 202 15.43 -22.34 -6.56
N PRO A 203 16.13 -22.83 -7.59
CA PRO A 203 15.49 -23.54 -8.67
C PRO A 203 14.63 -24.70 -8.14
N VAL A 204 13.50 -24.96 -8.79
CA VAL A 204 12.71 -26.16 -8.55
C VAL A 204 13.45 -27.32 -9.23
N ALA A 205 13.74 -28.38 -8.47
CA ALA A 205 14.40 -29.59 -8.98
C ALA A 205 13.55 -30.34 -10.00
#